data_f189529239310d5824465760dcca1c8d
#
_entry.id   f189529239310d5824465760dcca1c8d
#
_cell.length_a   1.000
_cell.length_b   1.000
_cell.length_c   1.000
_cell.angle_alpha   90.00
_cell.angle_beta   90.00
_cell.angle_gamma   90.00
#
_symmetry.space_group_name_H-M   'P 1'
#
loop_
_entity.id
_entity.type
_entity.pdbx_description
1 polymer ?
#
loop_
_entity_poly.entity_id
_entity_poly.type
_entity_poly.pdbx_seq_one_letter_code
_entity_poly.pdbx_strand_id
1 'polypeptide(L)'
;MIRNKYAIQRLRKNKLKKKKKQFEITAIHIFTACILAVAFFAFTSEAKTVDRPTIITKTKPLFIYSLNSCIEHLYKDISIEKQVPNELIVAQAVVETGWGDSRFANEANNLFGIRTFNKDDNYMLPRTLTNWPGWGVKVFASKCDSVEYYVRII
;
A
#
# COMPACT_ATOMS: atom_id res chain seq x y z
N MET A 1 53.35 37.17 -42.28
CA MET A 1 52.00 37.35 -41.72
C MET A 1 51.18 36.06 -41.58
N ILE A 2 51.51 34.97 -42.25
CA ILE A 2 50.75 33.69 -42.30
C ILE A 2 50.96 32.80 -41.04
N ARG A 3 52.16 32.80 -40.46
CA ARG A 3 52.55 31.95 -39.28
C ARG A 3 51.68 32.16 -38.04
N ASN A 4 51.15 33.34 -37.83
CA ASN A 4 50.37 33.70 -36.66
C ASN A 4 48.92 33.14 -36.73
N LYS A 5 48.38 32.97 -37.92
CA LYS A 5 47.02 32.48 -38.15
C LYS A 5 46.84 31.02 -37.76
N TYR A 6 47.83 30.15 -38.04
CA TYR A 6 47.83 28.75 -37.71
C TYR A 6 47.97 28.50 -36.17
N ALA A 7 48.79 29.31 -35.51
CA ALA A 7 48.94 29.24 -34.06
C ALA A 7 47.63 29.60 -33.36
N ILE A 8 46.92 30.63 -33.79
CA ILE A 8 45.62 31.03 -33.24
C ILE A 8 44.55 29.94 -33.47
N GLN A 9 44.52 29.33 -34.62
CA GLN A 9 43.59 28.23 -34.91
C GLN A 9 43.88 26.99 -34.06
N ARG A 10 45.12 26.68 -33.82
CA ARG A 10 45.54 25.53 -32.95
C ARG A 10 45.11 25.78 -31.50
N LEU A 11 45.29 26.99 -31.01
CA LEU A 11 44.85 27.38 -29.65
C LEU A 11 43.34 27.31 -29.49
N ARG A 12 42.58 27.80 -30.51
CA ARG A 12 41.12 27.68 -30.52
C ARG A 12 40.64 26.24 -30.50
N LYS A 13 41.24 25.36 -31.33
CA LYS A 13 40.93 23.91 -31.35
C LYS A 13 41.20 23.23 -29.98
N ASN A 14 42.33 23.57 -29.36
CA ASN A 14 42.68 23.02 -28.05
C ASN A 14 41.72 23.51 -26.94
N LYS A 15 41.30 24.77 -27.01
CA LYS A 15 40.33 25.35 -26.06
C LYS A 15 38.95 24.72 -26.21
N LEU A 16 38.54 24.42 -27.44
CA LEU A 16 37.27 23.71 -27.73
C LEU A 16 37.34 22.26 -27.27
N LYS A 17 38.44 21.55 -27.49
CA LYS A 17 38.64 20.17 -27.00
C LYS A 17 38.63 20.10 -25.47
N LYS A 18 39.26 21.07 -24.78
CA LYS A 18 39.19 21.16 -23.31
C LYS A 18 37.77 21.40 -22.82
N LYS A 19 37.03 22.33 -23.44
CA LYS A 19 35.63 22.59 -23.05
C LYS A 19 34.76 21.38 -23.27
N LYS A 20 34.91 20.66 -24.40
CA LYS A 20 34.13 19.44 -24.69
C LYS A 20 34.42 18.34 -23.67
N LYS A 21 35.71 18.10 -23.34
CA LYS A 21 36.10 17.13 -22.32
C LYS A 21 35.56 17.47 -20.91
N GLN A 22 35.59 18.78 -20.56
CA GLN A 22 35.03 19.24 -19.29
C GLN A 22 33.51 19.03 -19.22
N PHE A 23 32.80 19.27 -20.33
CA PHE A 23 31.36 19.05 -20.41
C PHE A 23 31.01 17.57 -20.28
N GLU A 24 31.76 16.67 -20.94
CA GLU A 24 31.56 15.21 -20.83
C GLU A 24 31.77 14.73 -19.40
N ILE A 25 32.82 15.21 -18.70
CA ILE A 25 33.09 14.84 -17.32
C ILE A 25 31.96 15.32 -16.38
N THR A 26 31.47 16.57 -16.58
CA THR A 26 30.37 17.11 -15.77
C THR A 26 29.05 16.34 -16.01
N ALA A 27 28.78 15.97 -17.26
CA ALA A 27 27.59 15.18 -17.61
C ALA A 27 27.64 13.78 -16.96
N ILE A 28 28.80 13.12 -16.94
CA ILE A 28 28.99 11.83 -16.26
C ILE A 28 28.76 11.96 -14.76
N HIS A 29 29.28 13.00 -14.09
CA HIS A 29 29.05 13.21 -12.66
C HIS A 29 27.59 13.50 -12.31
N ILE A 30 26.88 14.27 -13.14
CA ILE A 30 25.44 14.50 -12.95
C ILE A 30 24.68 13.19 -13.12
N PHE A 31 25.00 12.37 -14.14
CA PHE A 31 24.33 11.11 -14.39
C PHE A 31 24.56 10.10 -13.25
N THR A 32 25.79 10.00 -12.74
CA THR A 32 26.09 9.13 -11.59
C THR A 32 25.42 9.62 -10.31
N ALA A 33 25.35 10.93 -10.07
CA ALA A 33 24.63 11.49 -8.92
C ALA A 33 23.13 11.22 -9.00
N CYS A 34 22.52 11.30 -10.20
CA CYS A 34 21.10 10.95 -10.41
C CYS A 34 20.84 9.46 -10.15
N ILE A 35 21.73 8.56 -10.62
CA ILE A 35 21.58 7.11 -10.37
C ILE A 35 21.68 6.82 -8.88
N LEU A 36 22.63 7.42 -8.17
CA LEU A 36 22.79 7.25 -6.72
C LEU A 36 21.60 7.81 -5.95
N ALA A 37 21.03 8.94 -6.37
CA ALA A 37 19.82 9.51 -5.77
C ALA A 37 18.60 8.61 -5.98
N VAL A 38 18.42 8.03 -7.17
CA VAL A 38 17.32 7.08 -7.46
C VAL A 38 17.51 5.79 -6.65
N ALA A 39 18.72 5.26 -6.56
CA ALA A 39 19.03 4.08 -5.74
C ALA A 39 18.81 4.34 -4.25
N PHE A 40 19.18 5.52 -3.75
CA PHE A 40 18.92 5.94 -2.37
C PHE A 40 17.41 6.06 -2.10
N PHE A 41 16.64 6.65 -3.02
CA PHE A 41 15.19 6.77 -2.88
C PHE A 41 14.48 5.40 -2.95
N ALA A 42 14.95 4.49 -3.80
CA ALA A 42 14.44 3.12 -3.86
C ALA A 42 14.76 2.32 -2.58
N PHE A 43 15.93 2.55 -1.98
CA PHE A 43 16.33 1.89 -0.73
C PHE A 43 15.58 2.42 0.51
N THR A 44 15.15 3.70 0.51
CA THR A 44 14.39 4.29 1.62
C THR A 44 12.88 4.04 1.53
N SER A 45 12.38 3.53 0.40
CA SER A 45 10.98 3.12 0.24
C SER A 45 10.76 1.66 0.63
N GLU A 46 11.38 1.16 1.71
CA GLU A 46 10.82 0.02 2.41
C GLU A 46 9.46 0.44 2.94
N ALA A 47 8.42 0.04 2.22
CA ALA A 47 7.07 0.06 2.74
C ALA A 47 7.12 -0.73 4.04
N LYS A 48 6.99 -0.02 5.17
CA LYS A 48 6.86 -0.62 6.50
C LYS A 48 5.65 -1.55 6.38
N THR A 49 5.89 -2.83 6.12
CA THR A 49 4.84 -3.84 6.20
C THR A 49 4.41 -3.83 7.65
N VAL A 50 3.31 -3.14 7.92
CA VAL A 50 2.66 -3.20 9.22
C VAL A 50 2.28 -4.66 9.39
N ASP A 51 2.98 -5.36 10.28
CA ASP A 51 2.70 -6.76 10.60
C ASP A 51 1.35 -6.82 11.30
N ARG A 52 0.29 -6.89 10.48
CA ARG A 52 -1.09 -6.93 10.95
C ARG A 52 -1.41 -8.32 11.46
N PRO A 53 -2.03 -8.44 12.63
CA PRO A 53 -2.44 -9.72 13.16
C PRO A 53 -3.37 -10.47 12.19
N THR A 54 -3.11 -11.76 11.99
CA THR A 54 -3.94 -12.63 11.16
C THR A 54 -5.13 -13.14 11.97
N ILE A 55 -6.35 -12.93 11.49
CA ILE A 55 -7.57 -13.47 12.13
C ILE A 55 -7.77 -14.93 11.73
N ILE A 56 -7.81 -15.81 12.74
CA ILE A 56 -7.88 -17.26 12.62
C ILE A 56 -9.33 -17.72 12.87
N THR A 57 -9.92 -18.44 11.93
CA THR A 57 -11.32 -18.93 12.00
C THR A 57 -11.44 -20.42 12.36
N LYS A 58 -10.32 -21.10 12.67
CA LYS A 58 -10.29 -22.54 12.94
C LYS A 58 -11.18 -23.00 14.10
N THR A 59 -11.25 -22.21 15.17
CA THR A 59 -12.08 -22.47 16.36
C THR A 59 -12.63 -21.17 16.91
N LYS A 60 -13.78 -21.22 17.59
CA LYS A 60 -14.39 -20.03 18.22
C LYS A 60 -13.45 -19.27 19.16
N PRO A 61 -12.71 -19.92 20.09
CA PRO A 61 -11.75 -19.23 20.94
C PRO A 61 -10.62 -18.54 20.15
N LEU A 62 -10.09 -19.19 19.11
CA LEU A 62 -9.03 -18.59 18.28
C LEU A 62 -9.57 -17.43 17.44
N PHE A 63 -10.82 -17.52 16.97
CA PHE A 63 -11.47 -16.41 16.28
C PHE A 63 -11.57 -15.18 17.17
N ILE A 64 -12.10 -15.33 18.39
CA ILE A 64 -12.21 -14.22 19.36
C ILE A 64 -10.81 -13.65 19.69
N TYR A 65 -9.85 -14.51 20.02
CA TYR A 65 -8.51 -14.09 20.40
C TYR A 65 -7.82 -13.32 19.28
N SER A 66 -7.82 -13.84 18.06
CA SER A 66 -7.17 -13.21 16.92
C SER A 66 -7.89 -11.92 16.48
N LEU A 67 -9.21 -11.86 16.62
CA LEU A 67 -9.98 -10.65 16.35
C LEU A 67 -9.66 -9.54 17.37
N ASN A 68 -9.62 -9.86 18.66
CA ASN A 68 -9.20 -8.91 19.70
C ASN A 68 -7.77 -8.42 19.45
N SER A 69 -6.84 -9.30 19.10
CA SER A 69 -5.46 -8.92 18.77
C SER A 69 -5.40 -7.93 17.60
N CYS A 70 -6.25 -8.10 16.58
CA CYS A 70 -6.38 -7.14 15.48
C CYS A 70 -6.94 -5.79 15.97
N ILE A 71 -8.01 -5.80 16.78
CA ILE A 71 -8.62 -4.57 17.30
C ILE A 71 -7.62 -3.79 18.18
N GLU A 72 -6.94 -4.46 19.09
CA GLU A 72 -5.91 -3.85 19.95
C GLU A 72 -4.76 -3.26 19.14
N HIS A 73 -4.37 -3.94 18.04
CA HIS A 73 -3.36 -3.41 17.13
C HIS A 73 -3.82 -2.12 16.44
N LEU A 74 -5.06 -2.09 15.96
CA LEU A 74 -5.64 -0.91 15.29
C LEU A 74 -5.86 0.26 16.25
N TYR A 75 -6.19 -0.02 17.51
CA TYR A 75 -6.47 1.00 18.53
C TYR A 75 -5.23 1.77 18.99
N LYS A 76 -4.03 1.32 18.66
CA LYS A 76 -2.80 2.08 18.89
C LYS A 76 -2.78 3.41 18.11
N ASP A 77 -3.48 3.45 16.97
CA ASP A 77 -3.52 4.61 16.07
C ASP A 77 -4.89 5.35 16.11
N ILE A 78 -5.79 4.93 17.01
CA ILE A 78 -7.13 5.53 17.17
C ILE A 78 -7.25 6.12 18.57
N SER A 79 -7.61 7.40 18.66
CA SER A 79 -7.80 8.08 19.96
C SER A 79 -8.92 7.42 20.77
N ILE A 80 -8.76 7.38 22.11
CA ILE A 80 -9.62 6.62 23.02
C ILE A 80 -11.11 7.02 22.92
N GLU A 81 -11.38 8.27 22.63
CA GLU A 81 -12.75 8.79 22.49
C GLU A 81 -13.47 8.25 21.25
N LYS A 82 -12.71 7.69 20.30
CA LYS A 82 -13.21 7.10 19.06
C LYS A 82 -13.16 5.57 19.05
N GLN A 83 -12.70 4.98 20.15
CA GLN A 83 -12.65 3.53 20.27
C GLN A 83 -14.02 2.99 20.69
N VAL A 84 -14.50 2.03 19.92
CA VAL A 84 -15.70 1.26 20.23
C VAL A 84 -15.32 0.10 21.14
N PRO A 85 -16.14 -0.30 22.13
CA PRO A 85 -15.86 -1.48 22.94
C PRO A 85 -15.56 -2.71 22.09
N ASN A 86 -14.46 -3.41 22.40
CA ASN A 86 -14.03 -4.60 21.64
C ASN A 86 -15.13 -5.65 21.56
N GLU A 87 -15.87 -5.83 22.65
CA GLU A 87 -16.96 -6.80 22.78
C GLU A 87 -18.06 -6.55 21.75
N LEU A 88 -18.33 -5.28 21.42
CA LEU A 88 -19.34 -4.93 20.43
C LEU A 88 -18.87 -5.33 19.02
N ILE A 89 -17.61 -5.05 18.67
CA ILE A 89 -17.03 -5.40 17.39
C ILE A 89 -16.97 -6.93 17.25
N VAL A 90 -16.56 -7.63 18.31
CA VAL A 90 -16.50 -9.09 18.34
C VAL A 90 -17.90 -9.69 18.17
N ALA A 91 -18.89 -9.20 18.93
CA ALA A 91 -20.27 -9.67 18.84
C ALA A 91 -20.83 -9.47 17.42
N GLN A 92 -20.60 -8.32 16.81
CA GLN A 92 -21.05 -8.02 15.46
C GLN A 92 -20.39 -8.98 14.45
N ALA A 93 -19.08 -9.18 14.50
CA ALA A 93 -18.37 -10.09 13.61
C ALA A 93 -18.86 -11.55 13.77
N VAL A 94 -19.16 -11.99 15.01
CA VAL A 94 -19.71 -13.31 15.29
C VAL A 94 -21.10 -13.48 14.65
N VAL A 95 -21.98 -12.52 14.83
CA VAL A 95 -23.37 -12.55 14.30
C VAL A 95 -23.37 -12.53 12.76
N GLU A 96 -22.59 -11.64 12.15
CA GLU A 96 -22.55 -11.47 10.70
C GLU A 96 -21.90 -12.66 9.98
N THR A 97 -20.98 -13.33 10.62
CA THR A 97 -20.18 -14.37 9.92
C THR A 97 -20.39 -15.80 10.43
N GLY A 98 -21.14 -15.98 11.52
CA GLY A 98 -21.22 -17.31 12.16
C GLY A 98 -19.83 -17.77 12.62
N TRP A 99 -19.10 -16.94 13.38
CA TRP A 99 -17.74 -17.22 13.86
C TRP A 99 -16.66 -17.24 12.77
N GLY A 100 -16.84 -16.48 11.71
CA GLY A 100 -15.92 -16.40 10.60
C GLY A 100 -16.08 -17.51 9.56
N ASP A 101 -17.14 -18.32 9.64
CA ASP A 101 -17.40 -19.46 8.75
C ASP A 101 -18.13 -19.06 7.46
N SER A 102 -18.72 -17.86 7.41
CA SER A 102 -19.46 -17.42 6.23
C SER A 102 -18.58 -17.36 4.98
N ARG A 103 -19.21 -17.55 3.81
CA ARG A 103 -18.50 -17.44 2.52
C ARG A 103 -17.81 -16.10 2.36
N PHE A 104 -18.47 -15.00 2.74
CA PHE A 104 -17.86 -13.67 2.62
C PHE A 104 -16.71 -13.43 3.59
N ALA A 105 -16.75 -14.05 4.77
CA ALA A 105 -15.61 -14.03 5.68
C ALA A 105 -14.41 -14.81 5.14
N ASN A 106 -14.63 -15.91 4.42
CA ASN A 106 -13.57 -16.78 3.92
C ASN A 106 -13.04 -16.36 2.55
N GLU A 107 -13.91 -15.99 1.62
CA GLU A 107 -13.52 -15.69 0.23
C GLU A 107 -13.29 -14.19 0.00
N ALA A 108 -13.96 -13.30 0.76
CA ALA A 108 -13.84 -11.85 0.64
C ALA A 108 -13.12 -11.19 1.81
N ASN A 109 -12.70 -11.93 2.84
CA ASN A 109 -12.14 -11.39 4.09
C ASN A 109 -13.06 -10.36 4.78
N ASN A 110 -14.37 -10.42 4.54
CA ASN A 110 -15.34 -9.43 4.99
C ASN A 110 -16.12 -9.98 6.19
N LEU A 111 -15.82 -9.44 7.38
CA LEU A 111 -16.42 -9.90 8.65
C LEU A 111 -17.73 -9.18 9.00
N PHE A 112 -18.11 -8.12 8.29
CA PHE A 112 -19.22 -7.24 8.68
C PHE A 112 -20.26 -7.03 7.56
N GLY A 113 -20.18 -7.81 6.48
CA GLY A 113 -21.09 -7.65 5.35
C GLY A 113 -20.97 -6.30 4.63
N ILE A 114 -19.81 -5.65 4.72
CA ILE A 114 -19.56 -4.33 4.13
C ILE A 114 -19.75 -4.40 2.62
N ARG A 115 -20.52 -3.46 2.09
CA ARG A 115 -20.83 -3.36 0.65
C ARG A 115 -19.97 -2.30 -0.02
N THR A 116 -19.76 -2.48 -1.31
CA THR A 116 -19.32 -1.42 -2.22
C THR A 116 -20.39 -1.14 -3.24
N PHE A 117 -20.50 0.13 -3.65
CA PHE A 117 -21.37 0.62 -4.70
C PHE A 117 -20.57 1.09 -5.93
N ASN A 118 -19.24 0.95 -5.86
CA ASN A 118 -18.35 1.20 -6.96
C ASN A 118 -18.03 -0.11 -7.69
N LYS A 119 -18.36 -0.18 -8.99
CA LYS A 119 -18.14 -1.37 -9.82
C LYS A 119 -16.66 -1.67 -10.05
N ASP A 120 -15.79 -0.68 -9.90
CA ASP A 120 -14.36 -0.83 -10.09
C ASP A 120 -13.62 -1.35 -8.83
N ASP A 121 -14.30 -1.41 -7.67
CA ASP A 121 -13.77 -2.05 -6.47
C ASP A 121 -13.74 -3.58 -6.66
N ASN A 122 -12.86 -4.25 -5.89
CA ASN A 122 -12.94 -5.70 -5.74
C ASN A 122 -14.19 -6.07 -4.94
N TYR A 123 -15.08 -6.87 -5.53
CA TYR A 123 -16.32 -7.28 -4.89
C TYR A 123 -16.69 -8.74 -5.18
N MET A 124 -17.55 -9.28 -4.33
CA MET A 124 -18.23 -10.56 -4.55
C MET A 124 -19.72 -10.35 -4.61
N LEU A 125 -20.40 -11.11 -5.47
CA LEU A 125 -21.86 -11.15 -5.51
C LEU A 125 -22.44 -12.28 -4.65
N PRO A 126 -23.61 -12.11 -4.05
CA PRO A 126 -24.41 -13.23 -3.53
C PRO A 126 -24.61 -14.32 -4.59
N ARG A 127 -24.69 -15.59 -4.18
CA ARG A 127 -24.84 -16.71 -5.13
C ARG A 127 -26.08 -16.62 -6.01
N THR A 128 -27.09 -15.88 -5.58
CA THR A 128 -28.34 -15.68 -6.29
C THR A 128 -28.24 -14.62 -7.39
N LEU A 129 -27.16 -13.86 -7.45
CA LEU A 129 -26.94 -12.77 -8.40
C LEU A 129 -25.81 -13.10 -9.35
N THR A 130 -26.10 -13.05 -10.65
CA THR A 130 -25.11 -13.29 -11.71
C THR A 130 -24.54 -11.99 -12.30
N ASN A 131 -25.29 -10.89 -12.17
CA ASN A 131 -24.91 -9.59 -12.71
C ASN A 131 -24.86 -8.55 -11.61
N TRP A 132 -24.10 -7.49 -11.84
CA TRP A 132 -23.97 -6.34 -10.94
C TRP A 132 -25.33 -5.64 -10.73
N PRO A 133 -25.88 -5.66 -9.50
CA PRO A 133 -27.19 -5.04 -9.20
C PRO A 133 -27.07 -3.59 -8.71
N GLY A 134 -25.91 -2.93 -8.88
CA GLY A 134 -25.60 -1.64 -8.29
C GLY A 134 -24.82 -1.69 -6.97
N TRP A 135 -24.53 -2.90 -6.46
CA TRP A 135 -23.72 -3.11 -5.25
C TRP A 135 -23.08 -4.51 -5.24
N GLY A 136 -22.04 -4.66 -4.43
CA GLY A 136 -21.40 -5.95 -4.16
C GLY A 136 -20.87 -6.00 -2.74
N VAL A 137 -20.55 -7.18 -2.24
CA VAL A 137 -19.83 -7.35 -0.97
C VAL A 137 -18.37 -7.04 -1.20
N LYS A 138 -17.85 -6.04 -0.49
CA LYS A 138 -16.47 -5.57 -0.65
C LYS A 138 -15.48 -6.67 -0.28
N VAL A 139 -14.44 -6.85 -1.12
CA VAL A 139 -13.32 -7.77 -0.85
C VAL A 139 -12.19 -7.00 -0.20
N PHE A 140 -11.66 -7.53 0.89
CA PHE A 140 -10.51 -6.99 1.62
C PHE A 140 -9.26 -7.86 1.41
N ALA A 141 -8.08 -7.27 1.56
CA ALA A 141 -6.83 -7.99 1.47
C ALA A 141 -6.65 -8.99 2.65
N SER A 142 -7.15 -8.60 3.83
CA SER A 142 -7.18 -9.45 5.01
C SER A 142 -8.46 -9.25 5.83
N LYS A 143 -8.78 -10.18 6.72
CA LYS A 143 -9.89 -10.01 7.68
C LYS A 143 -9.66 -8.83 8.61
N CYS A 144 -8.41 -8.56 9.01
CA CYS A 144 -8.07 -7.42 9.84
C CYS A 144 -8.29 -6.07 9.11
N ASP A 145 -8.14 -6.02 7.77
CA ASP A 145 -8.48 -4.84 6.98
C ASP A 145 -9.99 -4.56 6.98
N SER A 146 -10.82 -5.60 7.02
CA SER A 146 -12.27 -5.41 7.18
C SER A 146 -12.64 -4.88 8.56
N VAL A 147 -11.90 -5.27 9.62
CA VAL A 147 -12.06 -4.71 10.97
C VAL A 147 -11.65 -3.24 10.96
N GLU A 148 -10.50 -2.90 10.39
CA GLU A 148 -10.06 -1.51 10.31
C GLU A 148 -11.10 -0.64 9.60
N TYR A 149 -11.58 -1.09 8.45
CA TYR A 149 -12.61 -0.36 7.70
C TYR A 149 -13.87 -0.15 8.55
N TYR A 150 -14.34 -1.22 9.24
CA TYR A 150 -15.52 -1.17 10.09
C TYR A 150 -15.37 -0.17 11.24
N VAL A 151 -14.28 -0.23 12.02
CA VAL A 151 -14.06 0.69 13.16
C VAL A 151 -13.86 2.15 12.77
N ARG A 152 -13.54 2.42 11.49
CA ARG A 152 -13.41 3.79 10.99
C ARG A 152 -14.72 4.40 10.50
N ILE A 153 -15.75 3.59 10.25
CA ILE A 153 -17.05 4.07 9.72
C ILE A 153 -18.15 4.14 10.77
N ILE A 154 -17.95 3.50 11.95
CA ILE A 154 -18.89 3.55 13.06
C ILE A 154 -18.48 4.62 14.06
#